data_cfedc2fa0db9764495b3fab612a5f8af
#
_entry.id   cfedc2fa0db9764495b3fab612a5f8af
#
_cell.length_a   1.000
_cell.length_b   1.000
_cell.length_c   1.000
_cell.angle_alpha   90.00
_cell.angle_beta   90.00
_cell.angle_gamma   90.00
#
_symmetry.space_group_name_H-M   'P 1'
#
loop_
_entity.id
_entity.type
_entity.pdbx_description
1 polymer ?
#
loop_
_entity_poly.entity_id
_entity_poly.type
_entity_poly.pdbx_seq_one_letter_code
_entity_poly.pdbx_strand_id
1 'polypeptide(L)'
;MPIFKDNQQGIYLKKGDTGNIGISGIPTDKSYSVYMSIYNEETNTILKEILLSNYNQPEGTGSFIIDTTISDTLPVGEWVYAIKICASGSEDTIIPKTRVEDGVIVNYPAPKFTVDYKYVEGE
;
A
#
# COMPACT_ATOMS: atom_id res chain seq x y z
N MET A 1 -2.57 10.94 -6.72
CA MET A 1 -3.71 10.15 -7.20
C MET A 1 -4.09 9.11 -6.17
N PRO A 2 -5.36 9.02 -5.79
CA PRO A 2 -5.77 8.01 -4.80
C PRO A 2 -5.60 6.60 -5.34
N ILE A 3 -5.20 5.68 -4.47
CA ILE A 3 -5.05 4.29 -4.86
C ILE A 3 -6.28 3.44 -4.56
N PHE A 4 -7.27 4.00 -3.87
CA PHE A 4 -8.54 3.32 -3.65
C PHE A 4 -9.42 3.52 -4.87
N LYS A 5 -9.13 2.80 -5.91
CA LYS A 5 -9.96 2.73 -7.08
C LYS A 5 -10.45 1.30 -7.24
N ASP A 6 -11.45 1.12 -8.05
CA ASP A 6 -12.05 -0.19 -8.23
C ASP A 6 -11.05 -1.24 -8.71
N ASN A 7 -10.05 -0.82 -9.43
CA ASN A 7 -9.09 -1.73 -10.05
C ASN A 7 -7.78 -1.89 -9.27
N GLN A 8 -7.67 -1.34 -8.07
CA GLN A 8 -6.50 -1.54 -7.22
C GLN A 8 -5.18 -1.42 -7.99
N GLN A 9 -4.84 -0.21 -8.39
CA GLN A 9 -3.70 0.05 -9.27
C GLN A 9 -2.37 -0.41 -8.67
N GLY A 10 -1.51 -0.95 -9.52
CA GLY A 10 -0.14 -1.28 -9.15
C GLY A 10 0.72 -0.03 -8.98
N ILE A 11 1.80 -0.18 -8.24
CA ILE A 11 2.78 0.87 -7.96
C ILE A 11 4.10 0.47 -8.60
N TYR A 12 4.75 1.43 -9.23
CA TYR A 12 6.06 1.23 -9.84
C TYR A 12 7.03 2.25 -9.26
N LEU A 13 8.17 1.78 -8.78
CA LEU A 13 9.17 2.62 -8.13
C LEU A 13 10.55 2.20 -8.57
N LYS A 14 11.41 3.17 -8.89
CA LYS A 14 12.83 2.89 -9.08
C LYS A 14 13.53 3.01 -7.75
N LYS A 15 14.43 2.08 -7.49
CA LYS A 15 15.18 2.04 -6.23
C LYS A 15 15.92 3.36 -6.04
N GLY A 16 15.79 3.93 -4.85
CA GLY A 16 16.39 5.22 -4.52
C GLY A 16 15.52 6.44 -4.81
N ASP A 17 14.43 6.27 -5.56
CA ASP A 17 13.51 7.38 -5.86
C ASP A 17 12.59 7.65 -4.68
N THR A 18 11.99 8.84 -4.69
CA THR A 18 10.95 9.20 -3.73
C THR A 18 9.59 9.06 -4.37
N GLY A 19 8.58 8.88 -3.55
CA GLY A 19 7.21 8.78 -4.03
C GLY A 19 6.21 9.22 -2.98
N ASN A 20 5.04 9.61 -3.44
CA ASN A 20 3.94 10.02 -2.58
C ASN A 20 2.67 9.39 -3.13
N ILE A 21 2.06 8.49 -2.36
CA ILE A 21 0.90 7.74 -2.79
C ILE A 21 -0.30 8.22 -1.99
N GLY A 22 -1.15 9.00 -2.63
CA GLY A 22 -2.37 9.49 -2.00
C GLY A 22 -3.44 8.43 -1.97
N ILE A 23 -4.19 8.38 -0.88
CA ILE A 23 -5.32 7.47 -0.75
C ILE A 23 -6.56 8.23 -0.28
N SER A 24 -7.72 7.64 -0.57
CA SER A 24 -9.01 8.15 -0.12
C SER A 24 -9.93 6.97 0.18
N GLY A 25 -11.09 7.26 0.75
CA GLY A 25 -12.04 6.21 1.06
C GLY A 25 -11.79 5.52 2.39
N ILE A 26 -10.95 6.09 3.25
CA ILE A 26 -10.77 5.59 4.60
C ILE A 26 -12.06 5.91 5.39
N PRO A 27 -12.61 4.95 6.15
CA PRO A 27 -13.80 5.25 6.95
C PRO A 27 -13.59 6.44 7.88
N THR A 28 -14.63 7.27 8.03
CA THR A 28 -14.54 8.53 8.77
C THR A 28 -15.23 8.47 10.11
N ASP A 29 -15.74 7.32 10.51
CA ASP A 29 -16.49 7.15 11.76
C ASP A 29 -15.64 7.28 13.01
N LYS A 30 -14.33 7.04 12.90
CA LYS A 30 -13.38 7.17 13.99
C LYS A 30 -11.96 7.31 13.43
N SER A 31 -11.00 7.52 14.32
CA SER A 31 -9.61 7.63 13.90
C SER A 31 -8.98 6.25 13.75
N TYR A 32 -8.27 6.03 12.67
CA TYR A 32 -7.60 4.75 12.38
C TYR A 32 -6.10 4.95 12.22
N SER A 33 -5.35 3.90 12.56
CA SER A 33 -3.96 3.79 12.11
C SER A 33 -3.99 3.08 10.77
N VAL A 34 -3.39 3.68 9.75
CA VAL A 34 -3.43 3.16 8.39
C VAL A 34 -2.01 2.92 7.94
N TYR A 35 -1.75 1.73 7.42
CA TYR A 35 -0.40 1.42 6.94
C TYR A 35 -0.44 0.51 5.72
N MET A 36 0.62 0.64 4.93
CA MET A 36 0.85 -0.17 3.73
C MET A 36 1.94 -1.18 4.04
N SER A 37 1.67 -2.45 3.77
CA SER A 37 2.68 -3.51 3.88
C SER A 37 3.08 -3.94 2.49
N ILE A 38 4.39 -3.89 2.20
CA ILE A 38 4.96 -4.40 0.96
C ILE A 38 5.57 -5.74 1.29
N TYR A 39 5.17 -6.79 0.57
CA TYR A 39 5.57 -8.13 0.94
C TYR A 39 5.81 -9.02 -0.27
N ASN A 40 6.55 -10.11 -0.01
CA ASN A 40 6.78 -11.16 -0.98
C ASN A 40 5.62 -12.15 -0.92
N GLU A 41 4.84 -12.22 -1.99
CA GLU A 41 3.63 -13.03 -2.02
C GLU A 41 3.94 -14.53 -1.89
N GLU A 42 5.04 -14.97 -2.47
CA GLU A 42 5.41 -16.40 -2.44
C GLU A 42 5.76 -16.89 -1.04
N THR A 43 6.53 -16.08 -0.30
CA THR A 43 6.98 -16.44 1.04
C THR A 43 6.14 -15.81 2.13
N ASN A 44 5.25 -14.90 1.77
CA ASN A 44 4.43 -14.12 2.70
C ASN A 44 5.27 -13.35 3.72
N THR A 45 6.44 -12.89 3.29
CA THR A 45 7.37 -12.14 4.13
C THR A 45 7.19 -10.66 3.89
N ILE A 46 7.01 -9.89 4.98
CA ILE A 46 6.88 -8.43 4.88
C ILE A 46 8.25 -7.83 4.68
N LEU A 47 8.39 -7.04 3.60
CA LEU A 47 9.63 -6.34 3.29
C LEU A 47 9.67 -4.97 3.97
N LYS A 48 8.54 -4.28 4.01
CA LYS A 48 8.46 -2.95 4.60
C LYS A 48 7.02 -2.61 4.95
N GLU A 49 6.85 -1.90 6.07
CA GLU A 49 5.56 -1.31 6.44
C GLU A 49 5.71 0.20 6.49
N ILE A 50 4.74 0.91 5.92
CA ILE A 50 4.77 2.37 5.83
C ILE A 50 3.50 2.92 6.48
N LEU A 51 3.67 3.77 7.49
CA LEU A 51 2.55 4.40 8.16
C LEU A 51 2.04 5.58 7.34
N LEU A 52 0.73 5.76 7.33
CA LEU A 52 0.10 6.86 6.61
C LEU A 52 0.50 8.19 7.22
N SER A 53 0.85 9.15 6.36
CA SER A 53 1.12 10.53 6.72
C SER A 53 -0.03 11.42 6.27
N ASN A 54 -0.11 12.62 6.83
CA ASN A 54 -1.11 13.62 6.43
C ASN A 54 -2.54 13.09 6.52
N TYR A 55 -2.81 12.27 7.53
CA TYR A 55 -4.11 11.68 7.73
C TYR A 55 -5.15 12.75 8.05
N ASN A 56 -6.24 12.75 7.28
CA ASN A 56 -7.37 13.65 7.49
C ASN A 56 -8.61 12.79 7.74
N GLN A 57 -8.96 12.63 9.01
CA GLN A 57 -10.08 11.75 9.36
C GLN A 57 -11.41 12.20 8.76
N PRO A 58 -11.81 13.49 8.84
CA PRO A 58 -13.09 13.91 8.29
C PRO A 58 -13.24 13.66 6.79
N GLU A 59 -12.15 13.69 6.06
CA GLU A 59 -12.15 13.46 4.62
C GLU A 59 -11.87 12.01 4.26
N GLY A 60 -11.28 11.24 5.16
CA GLY A 60 -10.86 9.87 4.89
C GLY A 60 -9.72 9.79 3.91
N THR A 61 -8.75 10.68 4.02
CA THR A 61 -7.63 10.78 3.08
C THR A 61 -6.28 10.77 3.81
N GLY A 62 -5.23 10.54 3.06
CA GLY A 62 -3.86 10.59 3.55
C GLY A 62 -2.88 10.24 2.46
N SER A 63 -1.61 10.11 2.83
CA SER A 63 -0.54 9.79 1.89
C SER A 63 0.45 8.82 2.51
N PHE A 64 0.95 7.90 1.69
CA PHE A 64 2.13 7.11 2.04
C PHE A 64 3.33 7.76 1.38
N ILE A 65 4.29 8.20 2.19
CA ILE A 65 5.48 8.90 1.70
C ILE A 65 6.63 7.91 1.67
N ILE A 66 7.18 7.69 0.49
CA ILE A 66 8.32 6.81 0.28
C ILE A 66 9.53 7.70 0.04
N ASP A 67 10.41 7.77 1.03
CA ASP A 67 11.65 8.54 0.90
C ASP A 67 12.77 7.64 0.37
N THR A 68 13.93 8.24 0.12
CA THR A 68 15.07 7.49 -0.41
C THR A 68 15.53 6.38 0.53
N THR A 69 15.41 6.59 1.85
CA THR A 69 15.79 5.57 2.82
C THR A 69 14.92 4.33 2.66
N ILE A 70 13.61 4.51 2.55
CA ILE A 70 12.68 3.40 2.35
C ILE A 70 12.94 2.73 1.00
N SER A 71 13.01 3.52 -0.06
CA SER A 71 13.20 3.04 -1.42
C SER A 71 14.50 2.26 -1.58
N ASP A 72 15.59 2.72 -0.97
CA ASP A 72 16.88 2.04 -1.04
C ASP A 72 16.90 0.70 -0.31
N THR A 73 16.04 0.52 0.68
CA THR A 73 16.00 -0.75 1.42
C THR A 73 15.17 -1.82 0.73
N LEU A 74 14.35 -1.44 -0.24
CA LEU A 74 13.51 -2.42 -0.95
C LEU A 74 14.32 -3.15 -2.02
N PRO A 75 14.29 -4.48 -2.03
CA PRO A 75 14.96 -5.24 -3.09
C PRO A 75 14.28 -5.03 -4.43
N VAL A 76 15.07 -5.11 -5.50
CA VAL A 76 14.52 -5.11 -6.86
C VAL A 76 13.70 -6.37 -7.08
N GLY A 77 12.52 -6.20 -7.65
CA GLY A 77 11.64 -7.32 -7.95
C GLY A 77 10.19 -6.90 -8.05
N GLU A 78 9.34 -7.88 -8.29
CA GLU A 78 7.89 -7.70 -8.26
C GLU A 78 7.36 -8.19 -6.93
N TRP A 79 6.87 -7.26 -6.16
CA TRP A 79 6.27 -7.52 -4.87
C TRP A 79 4.78 -7.20 -4.94
N VAL A 80 4.08 -7.38 -3.85
CA VAL A 80 2.67 -7.00 -3.72
C VAL A 80 2.52 -6.12 -2.50
N TYR A 81 1.40 -5.40 -2.40
CA TYR A 81 1.14 -4.61 -1.20
C TYR A 81 -0.28 -4.81 -0.71
N ALA A 82 -0.46 -4.54 0.57
CA ALA A 82 -1.76 -4.51 1.21
C ALA A 82 -1.86 -3.24 2.04
N ILE A 83 -3.06 -2.69 2.16
CA ILE A 83 -3.31 -1.54 3.02
C ILE A 83 -4.31 -1.96 4.07
N LYS A 84 -3.95 -1.72 5.33
CA LYS A 84 -4.73 -2.10 6.49
C LYS A 84 -5.08 -0.89 7.34
N ILE A 85 -6.22 -0.97 7.98
CA ILE A 85 -6.63 0.02 8.98
C ILE A 85 -6.81 -0.68 10.32
N CYS A 86 -6.38 -0.01 11.38
CA CYS A 86 -6.47 -0.54 12.74
C CYS A 86 -7.13 0.47 13.66
N ALA A 87 -8.01 0.01 14.53
CA ALA A 87 -8.58 0.83 15.58
C ALA A 87 -9.06 -0.07 16.72
N SER A 88 -8.69 0.28 17.96
CA SER A 88 -9.22 -0.34 19.19
C SER A 88 -9.30 -1.87 19.15
N GLY A 89 -8.21 -2.51 18.73
CA GLY A 89 -8.14 -3.98 18.74
C GLY A 89 -8.68 -4.66 17.51
N SER A 90 -9.17 -3.92 16.52
CA SER A 90 -9.59 -4.51 15.26
C SER A 90 -8.66 -4.09 14.14
N GLU A 91 -8.45 -4.99 13.20
CA GLU A 91 -7.59 -4.75 12.05
C GLU A 91 -8.30 -5.24 10.80
N ASP A 92 -8.48 -4.36 9.83
CA ASP A 92 -9.16 -4.68 8.57
C ASP A 92 -8.24 -4.39 7.39
N THR A 93 -8.28 -5.29 6.41
CA THR A 93 -7.55 -5.08 5.16
C THR A 93 -8.49 -4.41 4.16
N ILE A 94 -8.13 -3.23 3.66
CA ILE A 94 -8.95 -2.51 2.69
C ILE A 94 -8.41 -2.64 1.27
N ILE A 95 -7.14 -2.97 1.11
CA ILE A 95 -6.54 -3.37 -0.16
C ILE A 95 -5.70 -4.61 0.12
N PRO A 96 -5.89 -5.72 -0.59
CA PRO A 96 -6.85 -5.94 -1.66
C PRO A 96 -8.29 -5.97 -1.16
N LYS A 97 -9.19 -5.54 -2.03
CA LYS A 97 -10.62 -5.56 -1.71
C LYS A 97 -11.15 -6.97 -1.59
N THR A 98 -12.26 -7.10 -0.89
CA THR A 98 -13.00 -8.37 -0.82
C THR A 98 -14.32 -8.24 -1.57
N ARG A 99 -14.85 -9.36 -1.99
CA ARG A 99 -16.19 -9.44 -2.58
C ARG A 99 -16.86 -10.72 -2.09
N VAL A 100 -18.17 -10.82 -2.29
CA VAL A 100 -18.91 -12.01 -1.93
C VAL A 100 -19.31 -12.73 -3.21
N GLU A 101 -18.91 -14.01 -3.33
CA GLU A 101 -19.31 -14.89 -4.43
C GLU A 101 -19.93 -16.14 -3.84
N ASP A 102 -21.16 -16.42 -4.24
CA ASP A 102 -21.90 -17.61 -3.76
C ASP A 102 -21.89 -17.73 -2.23
N GLY A 103 -21.99 -16.61 -1.53
CA GLY A 103 -22.00 -16.58 -0.08
C GLY A 103 -20.63 -16.69 0.57
N VAL A 104 -19.56 -16.72 -0.21
CA VAL A 104 -18.19 -16.83 0.29
C VAL A 104 -17.46 -15.51 0.07
N ILE A 105 -16.70 -15.07 1.08
CA ILE A 105 -15.86 -13.88 0.98
C ILE A 105 -14.58 -14.24 0.22
N VAL A 106 -14.35 -13.55 -0.88
CA VAL A 106 -13.19 -13.78 -1.76
C VAL A 106 -12.38 -12.51 -1.85
N ASN A 107 -11.05 -12.62 -1.73
CA ASN A 107 -10.15 -11.49 -1.92
C ASN A 107 -9.83 -11.29 -3.39
N TYR A 108 -9.80 -10.03 -3.83
CA TYR A 108 -9.20 -9.71 -5.12
C TYR A 108 -7.70 -9.97 -5.04
N PRO A 109 -7.05 -10.26 -6.17
CA PRO A 109 -5.59 -10.41 -6.16
C PRO A 109 -4.92 -9.17 -5.60
N ALA A 110 -3.85 -9.35 -4.82
CA ALA A 110 -3.10 -8.24 -4.28
C ALA A 110 -2.46 -7.43 -5.40
N PRO A 111 -2.52 -6.09 -5.33
CA PRO A 111 -1.91 -5.25 -6.36
C PRO A 111 -0.39 -5.34 -6.30
N LYS A 112 0.23 -5.15 -7.45
CA LYS A 112 1.68 -5.26 -7.59
C LYS A 112 2.39 -4.02 -7.06
N PHE A 113 3.54 -4.24 -6.45
CA PHE A 113 4.48 -3.18 -6.08
C PHE A 113 5.82 -3.55 -6.71
N THR A 114 6.16 -2.91 -7.81
CA THR A 114 7.35 -3.26 -8.58
C THR A 114 8.48 -2.30 -8.24
N VAL A 115 9.63 -2.85 -7.86
CA VAL A 115 10.84 -2.08 -7.60
C VAL A 115 11.83 -2.41 -8.70
N ASP A 116 12.24 -1.40 -9.47
CA ASP A 116 13.18 -1.56 -10.56
C ASP A 116 14.55 -1.06 -10.16
N TYR A 117 15.53 -1.33 -11.00
CA TYR A 117 16.91 -0.91 -10.77
C TYR A 117 17.00 0.60 -10.66
N LYS A 118 17.94 1.04 -9.84
CA LYS A 118 18.24 2.45 -9.70
C LYS A 118 18.74 3.01 -11.03
N TYR A 119 18.13 4.12 -11.45
CA TYR A 119 18.60 4.82 -12.63
C TYR A 119 19.85 5.62 -12.28
N VAL A 120 20.91 5.46 -13.06
CA VAL A 120 22.15 6.23 -12.90
C VAL A 120 22.37 7.01 -14.17
N GLU A 121 22.52 8.35 -14.02
CA GLU A 121 22.73 9.23 -15.17
C GLU A 121 24.01 8.86 -15.89
N GLY A 122 23.89 8.70 -17.21
CA GLY A 122 25.05 8.38 -18.05
C GLY A 122 25.31 6.89 -18.22
N GLU A 123 24.46 6.07 -17.71
CA GLU A 123 24.59 4.62 -17.88
C GLU A 123 23.62 4.07 -18.91
#